data_580781370ed037fe3b8c15429f4c77d8
#
_entry.id   580781370ed037fe3b8c15429f4c77d8
#
_cell.length_a   1.000
_cell.length_b   1.000
_cell.length_c   1.000
_cell.angle_alpha   90.00
_cell.angle_beta   90.00
_cell.angle_gamma   90.00
#
_symmetry.space_group_name_H-M   'P 1'
#
loop_
_entity.id
_entity.type
_entity.pdbx_description
1 polymer ?
#
loop_
_entity_poly.entity_id
_entity_poly.type
_entity_poly.pdbx_seq_one_letter_code
_entity_poly.pdbx_strand_id
1 'polypeptide(L)'
;MVCEGLQWLSGGQAGALQASKSAISQARSRLGPEVMKQLAARVLRPMARPDAPGAWYRGWRLMAVDGSCMDVADEAVNAEHFGYPAASRGQSAFPQARVLALVECGTHAVVAASIAPYGHSEVAMAAELLPAKLAGDMLVMADRNFYGFKLWQKACASGAKLLWRVKSNLGLPGQHELADGSYLSTVYDSDDRTRRSGQQVRVIDYTLKDSATPVQDSYRLVTNILDPEAAPALELAALYHERWEIESVFDEFKTHMRSASTVLRSKTPELVEQELWGLLLAHFAIRQLMEQAAWRQGLDPDRLSFVHALRVIKRKMPQAAAIPP
;
A
#
# COMPACT_ATOMS: atom_id res chain seq x y z
N MET A 1 -18.19 -9.59 18.70
CA MET A 1 -16.96 -9.78 17.89
C MET A 1 -15.72 -10.23 18.72
N VAL A 2 -15.19 -9.47 19.72
CA VAL A 2 -13.99 -9.93 20.44
C VAL A 2 -14.26 -11.17 21.30
N CYS A 3 -15.38 -11.22 22.01
CA CYS A 3 -15.78 -12.40 22.80
C CYS A 3 -16.06 -13.62 21.90
N GLU A 4 -16.63 -13.42 20.73
CA GLU A 4 -16.88 -14.46 19.73
C GLU A 4 -15.56 -14.98 19.13
N GLY A 5 -14.59 -14.10 18.86
CA GLY A 5 -13.26 -14.49 18.42
C GLY A 5 -12.48 -15.26 19.49
N LEU A 6 -12.63 -14.90 20.77
CA LEU A 6 -12.01 -15.63 21.89
C LEU A 6 -12.67 -17.00 22.10
N GLN A 7 -14.00 -17.10 21.95
CA GLN A 7 -14.70 -18.40 21.97
C GLN A 7 -14.26 -19.31 20.83
N TRP A 8 -14.05 -18.74 19.64
CA TRP A 8 -13.53 -19.49 18.50
C TRP A 8 -12.11 -20.00 18.74
N LEU A 9 -11.20 -19.14 19.26
CA LEU A 9 -9.81 -19.54 19.59
C LEU A 9 -9.73 -20.61 20.70
N SER A 10 -10.73 -20.66 21.59
CA SER A 10 -10.81 -21.67 22.65
C SER A 10 -11.46 -23.00 22.22
N GLY A 11 -11.67 -23.21 20.92
CA GLY A 11 -12.25 -24.46 20.39
C GLY A 11 -13.71 -24.67 20.76
N GLY A 12 -14.45 -23.59 21.02
CA GLY A 12 -15.89 -23.65 21.31
C GLY A 12 -16.24 -24.20 22.71
N GLN A 13 -15.29 -24.35 23.61
CA GLN A 13 -15.58 -24.71 25.00
C GLN A 13 -16.39 -23.57 25.67
N ALA A 14 -17.70 -23.75 25.72
CA ALA A 14 -18.61 -22.84 26.38
C ALA A 14 -18.22 -22.70 27.85
N GLY A 15 -17.79 -21.53 28.28
CA GLY A 15 -17.56 -21.18 29.68
C GLY A 15 -16.17 -20.69 30.06
N ALA A 16 -15.14 -20.87 29.23
CA ALA A 16 -13.75 -20.65 29.66
C ALA A 16 -13.23 -19.21 29.59
N LEU A 17 -13.82 -18.30 28.79
CA LEU A 17 -13.27 -16.95 28.61
C LEU A 17 -14.35 -15.87 28.53
N GLN A 18 -15.01 -15.56 29.64
CA GLN A 18 -15.79 -14.32 29.79
C GLN A 18 -14.85 -13.17 30.17
N ALA A 19 -14.21 -12.54 29.20
CA ALA A 19 -13.45 -11.34 29.43
C ALA A 19 -14.39 -10.12 29.36
N SER A 20 -14.38 -9.28 30.37
CA SER A 20 -15.08 -7.99 30.34
C SER A 20 -14.44 -7.06 29.30
N LYS A 21 -15.19 -6.05 28.83
CA LYS A 21 -14.65 -5.00 27.95
C LYS A 21 -13.43 -4.32 28.55
N SER A 22 -13.46 -4.08 29.86
CA SER A 22 -12.33 -3.48 30.60
C SER A 22 -11.11 -4.40 30.61
N ALA A 23 -11.28 -5.69 30.88
CA ALA A 23 -10.19 -6.66 30.86
C ALA A 23 -9.50 -6.74 29.48
N ILE A 24 -10.29 -6.72 28.38
CA ILE A 24 -9.78 -6.69 27.01
C ILE A 24 -9.01 -5.38 26.76
N SER A 25 -9.54 -4.23 27.16
CA SER A 25 -8.86 -2.94 27.02
C SER A 25 -7.53 -2.91 27.76
N GLN A 26 -7.50 -3.38 29.01
CA GLN A 26 -6.27 -3.48 29.80
C GLN A 26 -5.26 -4.47 29.19
N ALA A 27 -5.72 -5.60 28.66
CA ALA A 27 -4.87 -6.57 27.98
C ALA A 27 -4.25 -5.96 26.71
N ARG A 28 -5.01 -5.20 25.93
CA ARG A 28 -4.50 -4.46 24.76
C ARG A 28 -3.42 -3.46 25.15
N SER A 29 -3.66 -2.67 26.22
CA SER A 29 -2.67 -1.69 26.70
C SER A 29 -1.37 -2.37 27.16
N ARG A 30 -1.46 -3.52 27.84
CA ARG A 30 -0.28 -4.31 28.25
C ARG A 30 0.46 -4.95 27.10
N LEU A 31 -0.26 -5.36 26.03
CA LEU A 31 0.33 -5.96 24.85
C LEU A 31 1.21 -4.96 24.07
N GLY A 32 0.78 -3.72 24.01
CA GLY A 32 1.45 -2.67 23.27
C GLY A 32 1.39 -2.85 21.73
N PRO A 33 1.88 -1.87 20.95
CA PRO A 33 1.86 -1.93 19.49
C PRO A 33 2.94 -2.84 18.90
N GLU A 34 4.06 -3.03 19.59
CA GLU A 34 5.25 -3.69 19.03
C GLU A 34 4.98 -5.16 18.66
N VAL A 35 4.18 -5.88 19.46
CA VAL A 35 3.81 -7.28 19.17
C VAL A 35 3.02 -7.37 17.86
N MET A 36 2.08 -6.44 17.63
CA MET A 36 1.28 -6.39 16.41
C MET A 36 2.15 -6.01 15.19
N LYS A 37 3.08 -5.08 15.36
CA LYS A 37 4.05 -4.69 14.33
C LYS A 37 4.96 -5.86 13.95
N GLN A 38 5.49 -6.60 14.92
CA GLN A 38 6.32 -7.78 14.67
C GLN A 38 5.51 -8.90 13.99
N LEU A 39 4.26 -9.12 14.41
CA LEU A 39 3.37 -10.06 13.74
C LEU A 39 3.13 -9.65 12.28
N ALA A 40 2.85 -8.38 12.03
CA ALA A 40 2.70 -7.85 10.67
C ALA A 40 3.97 -8.07 9.85
N ALA A 41 5.15 -7.81 10.40
CA ALA A 41 6.42 -8.01 9.71
C ALA A 41 6.67 -9.48 9.29
N ARG A 42 6.08 -10.45 10.01
CA ARG A 42 6.17 -11.89 9.70
C ARG A 42 5.08 -12.39 8.76
N VAL A 43 3.89 -11.79 8.83
CA VAL A 43 2.69 -12.25 8.10
C VAL A 43 2.56 -11.58 6.75
N LEU A 44 2.80 -10.26 6.67
CA LEU A 44 2.65 -9.49 5.44
C LEU A 44 3.75 -9.88 4.44
N ARG A 45 3.34 -10.39 3.28
CA ARG A 45 4.23 -10.88 2.23
C ARG A 45 3.48 -10.95 0.90
N PRO A 46 4.17 -11.00 -0.24
CA PRO A 46 3.53 -11.31 -1.50
C PRO A 46 2.80 -12.65 -1.46
N MET A 47 1.62 -12.74 -2.10
CA MET A 47 0.81 -13.95 -2.12
C MET A 47 0.44 -14.43 -3.51
N ALA A 48 0.59 -13.58 -4.54
CA ALA A 48 0.27 -13.95 -5.91
C ALA A 48 1.12 -15.14 -6.37
N ARG A 49 0.45 -16.12 -6.97
CA ARG A 49 1.10 -17.24 -7.67
C ARG A 49 1.65 -16.77 -9.01
N PRO A 50 2.60 -17.50 -9.63
CA PRO A 50 3.19 -17.10 -10.90
C PRO A 50 2.20 -16.90 -12.05
N ASP A 51 1.03 -17.52 -11.97
CA ASP A 51 -0.05 -17.49 -12.95
C ASP A 51 -1.23 -16.58 -12.55
N ALA A 52 -1.11 -15.86 -11.41
CA ALA A 52 -2.17 -14.99 -10.93
C ALA A 52 -2.40 -13.81 -11.89
N PRO A 53 -3.64 -13.63 -12.42
CA PRO A 53 -3.98 -12.50 -13.27
C PRO A 53 -3.68 -11.16 -12.57
N GLY A 54 -3.30 -10.14 -13.33
CA GLY A 54 -3.06 -8.79 -12.82
C GLY A 54 -1.84 -8.63 -11.91
N ALA A 55 -1.21 -9.72 -11.45
CA ALA A 55 -0.12 -9.67 -10.49
C ALA A 55 1.29 -9.69 -11.11
N TRP A 56 1.41 -9.94 -12.42
CA TRP A 56 2.69 -10.13 -13.08
C TRP A 56 2.78 -9.45 -14.44
N TYR A 57 3.94 -8.89 -14.74
CA TYR A 57 4.29 -8.39 -16.04
C TYR A 57 5.67 -8.91 -16.44
N ARG A 58 5.75 -9.73 -17.50
CA ARG A 58 7.01 -10.28 -18.06
C ARG A 58 7.93 -10.92 -17.00
N GLY A 59 7.35 -11.59 -16.01
CA GLY A 59 8.07 -12.24 -14.90
C GLY A 59 8.39 -11.32 -13.72
N TRP A 60 8.05 -10.04 -13.78
CA TRP A 60 8.12 -9.14 -12.63
C TRP A 60 6.77 -9.05 -11.92
N ARG A 61 6.81 -9.18 -10.62
CA ARG A 61 5.67 -8.98 -9.72
C ARG A 61 5.28 -7.50 -9.68
N LEU A 62 4.03 -7.21 -9.95
CA LEU A 62 3.53 -5.83 -9.94
C LEU A 62 3.29 -5.36 -8.53
N MET A 63 3.91 -4.25 -8.18
CA MET A 63 3.81 -3.62 -6.87
C MET A 63 3.44 -2.16 -7.02
N ALA A 64 2.60 -1.66 -6.12
CA ALA A 64 2.29 -0.23 -6.00
C ALA A 64 2.67 0.28 -4.61
N VAL A 65 3.20 1.49 -4.54
CA VAL A 65 3.45 2.20 -3.27
C VAL A 65 2.65 3.49 -3.24
N ASP A 66 1.95 3.70 -2.13
CA ASP A 66 1.21 4.95 -1.89
C ASP A 66 0.98 5.17 -0.40
N GLY A 67 0.62 6.40 -0.03
CA GLY A 67 0.29 6.81 1.32
C GLY A 67 -1.16 7.21 1.48
N SER A 68 -1.69 7.01 2.68
CA SER A 68 -3.02 7.49 3.03
C SER A 68 -3.08 7.92 4.49
N CYS A 69 -3.99 8.83 4.81
CA CYS A 69 -4.22 9.29 6.18
C CYS A 69 -5.50 8.70 6.76
N MET A 70 -5.46 8.39 8.06
CA MET A 70 -6.56 7.86 8.84
C MET A 70 -6.87 8.81 9.99
N ASP A 71 -8.13 9.24 10.12
CA ASP A 71 -8.58 10.04 11.24
C ASP A 71 -8.50 9.22 12.53
N VAL A 72 -7.93 9.80 13.57
CA VAL A 72 -7.81 9.21 14.91
C VAL A 72 -8.68 9.99 15.90
N ALA A 73 -9.04 9.35 17.02
CA ALA A 73 -9.87 9.99 18.04
C ALA A 73 -9.24 11.30 18.50
N ASP A 74 -10.07 12.35 18.61
CA ASP A 74 -9.68 13.68 19.05
C ASP A 74 -9.49 13.71 20.58
N GLU A 75 -8.40 13.10 21.02
CA GLU A 75 -7.91 13.09 22.40
C GLU A 75 -6.59 13.87 22.45
N ALA A 76 -6.34 14.60 23.53
CA ALA A 76 -5.16 15.47 23.65
C ALA A 76 -3.83 14.76 23.34
N VAL A 77 -3.66 13.53 23.82
CA VAL A 77 -2.44 12.73 23.58
C VAL A 77 -2.32 12.28 22.11
N ASN A 78 -3.43 11.99 21.42
CA ASN A 78 -3.43 11.69 19.99
C ASN A 78 -3.13 12.95 19.18
N ALA A 79 -3.71 14.09 19.55
CA ALA A 79 -3.49 15.37 18.89
C ALA A 79 -2.01 15.81 18.99
N GLU A 80 -1.41 15.66 20.16
CA GLU A 80 0.01 15.95 20.37
C GLU A 80 0.92 15.04 19.55
N HIS A 81 0.62 13.74 19.48
CA HIS A 81 1.46 12.76 18.80
C HIS A 81 1.28 12.79 17.28
N PHE A 82 0.04 12.74 16.79
CA PHE A 82 -0.22 12.57 15.35
C PHE A 82 -0.30 13.91 14.61
N GLY A 83 -0.75 14.98 15.27
CA GLY A 83 -0.96 16.28 14.65
C GLY A 83 -2.20 16.33 13.75
N TYR A 84 -2.59 17.54 13.38
CA TYR A 84 -3.73 17.81 12.52
C TYR A 84 -3.27 18.26 11.13
N PRO A 85 -3.95 17.84 10.06
CA PRO A 85 -3.74 18.44 8.76
C PRO A 85 -4.20 19.90 8.75
N ALA A 86 -3.51 20.72 7.99
CA ALA A 86 -3.95 22.10 7.70
C ALA A 86 -5.25 22.05 6.88
N ALA A 87 -6.22 22.86 7.24
CA ALA A 87 -7.46 23.02 6.49
C ALA A 87 -7.60 24.49 6.03
N SER A 88 -8.33 24.71 4.94
CA SER A 88 -8.54 26.05 4.37
C SER A 88 -9.22 27.05 5.33
N ARG A 89 -9.90 26.54 6.37
CA ARG A 89 -10.59 27.34 7.39
C ARG A 89 -10.07 27.03 8.81
N GLY A 90 -8.74 26.79 8.96
CA GLY A 90 -8.12 26.50 10.25
C GLY A 90 -7.58 25.07 10.35
N GLN A 91 -7.96 24.33 11.36
CA GLN A 91 -7.50 22.99 11.65
C GLN A 91 -8.54 21.94 11.23
N SER A 92 -8.12 20.76 10.82
CA SER A 92 -9.06 19.65 10.55
C SER A 92 -9.78 19.21 11.82
N ALA A 93 -10.92 18.52 11.68
CA ALA A 93 -11.73 18.07 12.80
C ALA A 93 -11.05 16.98 13.65
N PHE A 94 -10.09 16.25 13.08
CA PHE A 94 -9.42 15.13 13.73
C PHE A 94 -7.91 15.15 13.46
N PRO A 95 -7.07 14.72 14.42
CA PRO A 95 -5.68 14.41 14.17
C PRO A 95 -5.61 13.19 13.24
N GLN A 96 -4.51 13.04 12.50
CA GLN A 96 -4.38 11.97 11.50
C GLN A 96 -3.10 11.16 11.65
N ALA A 97 -3.23 9.84 11.61
CA ALA A 97 -2.12 8.92 11.40
C ALA A 97 -1.90 8.69 9.90
N ARG A 98 -0.66 8.74 9.45
CA ARG A 98 -0.26 8.42 8.08
C ARG A 98 0.11 6.95 7.97
N VAL A 99 -0.39 6.28 6.96
CA VAL A 99 -0.06 4.89 6.61
C VAL A 99 0.54 4.90 5.22
N LEU A 100 1.77 4.44 5.09
CA LEU A 100 2.39 4.11 3.81
C LEU A 100 2.29 2.60 3.61
N ALA A 101 1.89 2.16 2.42
CA ALA A 101 1.78 0.74 2.09
C ALA A 101 2.52 0.40 0.79
N LEU A 102 3.15 -0.77 0.76
CA LEU A 102 3.58 -1.46 -0.45
C LEU A 102 2.57 -2.58 -0.70
N VAL A 103 1.92 -2.56 -1.84
CA VAL A 103 0.81 -3.45 -2.20
C VAL A 103 1.18 -4.26 -3.42
N GLU A 104 0.85 -5.55 -3.42
CA GLU A 104 0.91 -6.41 -4.59
C GLU A 104 -0.36 -6.21 -5.43
N CYS A 105 -0.20 -5.77 -6.68
CA CYS A 105 -1.31 -5.63 -7.62
C CYS A 105 -1.91 -7.00 -7.98
N GLY A 106 -3.17 -7.03 -8.39
CA GLY A 106 -3.91 -8.25 -8.73
C GLY A 106 -4.42 -9.05 -7.52
N THR A 107 -3.72 -9.03 -6.39
CA THR A 107 -4.21 -9.65 -5.14
C THR A 107 -4.67 -8.62 -4.11
N HIS A 108 -4.29 -7.36 -4.29
CA HIS A 108 -4.45 -6.26 -3.32
C HIS A 108 -3.82 -6.55 -1.95
N ALA A 109 -2.83 -7.45 -1.90
CA ALA A 109 -2.16 -7.78 -0.65
C ALA A 109 -1.23 -6.66 -0.20
N VAL A 110 -1.44 -6.15 1.00
CA VAL A 110 -0.42 -5.31 1.66
C VAL A 110 0.74 -6.19 2.05
N VAL A 111 1.91 -5.98 1.45
CA VAL A 111 3.11 -6.78 1.70
C VAL A 111 4.05 -6.10 2.71
N ALA A 112 3.95 -4.79 2.86
CA ALA A 112 4.66 -4.03 3.87
C ALA A 112 3.92 -2.72 4.14
N ALA A 113 4.04 -2.20 5.35
CA ALA A 113 3.50 -0.89 5.71
C ALA A 113 4.38 -0.18 6.74
N SER A 114 4.22 1.14 6.80
CA SER A 114 4.78 2.00 7.84
C SER A 114 3.67 2.93 8.35
N ILE A 115 3.69 3.24 9.64
CA ILE A 115 2.71 4.12 10.30
C ILE A 115 3.50 5.24 10.96
N ALA A 116 3.05 6.49 10.77
CA ALA A 116 3.70 7.67 11.30
C ALA A 116 2.68 8.79 11.60
N PRO A 117 3.05 9.82 12.36
CA PRO A 117 2.28 11.06 12.47
C PRO A 117 2.06 11.74 11.13
N TYR A 118 0.96 12.51 11.02
CA TYR A 118 0.59 13.23 9.78
C TYR A 118 1.72 14.07 9.19
N GLY A 119 2.49 14.75 10.04
CA GLY A 119 3.60 15.61 9.60
C GLY A 119 4.79 14.86 8.99
N HIS A 120 4.86 13.53 9.09
CA HIS A 120 5.93 12.74 8.48
C HIS A 120 5.75 12.66 6.95
N SER A 121 6.83 12.90 6.23
CA SER A 121 6.82 12.83 4.76
C SER A 121 6.68 11.38 4.26
N GLU A 122 5.78 11.14 3.32
CA GLU A 122 5.64 9.84 2.63
C GLU A 122 6.96 9.40 1.98
N VAL A 123 7.72 10.34 1.43
CA VAL A 123 9.04 10.08 0.83
C VAL A 123 10.04 9.59 1.88
N ALA A 124 10.02 10.18 3.09
CA ALA A 124 10.89 9.73 4.18
C ALA A 124 10.50 8.32 4.65
N MET A 125 9.18 8.06 4.83
CA MET A 125 8.68 6.73 5.17
C MET A 125 9.04 5.69 4.11
N ALA A 126 8.92 6.04 2.82
CA ALA A 126 9.30 5.18 1.70
C ALA A 126 10.81 4.91 1.68
N ALA A 127 11.65 5.91 2.01
CA ALA A 127 13.10 5.77 2.05
C ALA A 127 13.60 4.83 3.16
N GLU A 128 12.78 4.63 4.19
CA GLU A 128 13.05 3.66 5.28
C GLU A 128 12.47 2.27 4.95
N LEU A 129 11.24 2.23 4.40
CA LEU A 129 10.52 0.97 4.18
C LEU A 129 11.02 0.21 2.95
N LEU A 130 11.10 0.89 1.79
CA LEU A 130 11.26 0.23 0.50
C LEU A 130 12.59 -0.52 0.35
N PRO A 131 13.77 0.02 0.74
CA PRO A 131 15.04 -0.67 0.52
C PRO A 131 15.13 -2.06 1.16
N ALA A 132 14.40 -2.28 2.26
CA ALA A 132 14.34 -3.56 2.97
C ALA A 132 13.26 -4.52 2.44
N LYS A 133 12.38 -4.06 1.56
CA LYS A 133 11.20 -4.81 1.11
C LYS A 133 11.16 -5.07 -0.38
N LEU A 134 11.92 -4.30 -1.17
CA LEU A 134 12.00 -4.50 -2.61
C LEU A 134 12.95 -5.64 -2.96
N ALA A 135 12.64 -6.36 -4.02
CA ALA A 135 13.43 -7.46 -4.56
C ALA A 135 13.49 -7.40 -6.10
N GLY A 136 14.45 -8.12 -6.68
CA GLY A 136 14.74 -8.07 -8.12
C GLY A 136 13.64 -8.63 -9.02
N ASP A 137 12.70 -9.39 -8.46
CA ASP A 137 11.52 -9.92 -9.16
C ASP A 137 10.33 -8.95 -9.15
N MET A 138 10.48 -7.73 -8.64
CA MET A 138 9.42 -6.73 -8.52
C MET A 138 9.54 -5.63 -9.58
N LEU A 139 8.38 -5.18 -10.09
CA LEU A 139 8.20 -3.92 -10.82
C LEU A 139 7.34 -3.00 -9.95
N VAL A 140 7.95 -1.94 -9.45
CA VAL A 140 7.34 -1.06 -8.44
C VAL A 140 6.85 0.23 -9.08
N MET A 141 5.56 0.48 -8.97
CA MET A 141 4.91 1.69 -9.45
C MET A 141 4.72 2.70 -8.32
N ALA A 142 5.00 3.97 -8.58
CA ALA A 142 4.81 5.06 -7.63
C ALA A 142 4.34 6.35 -8.30
N ASP A 143 3.59 7.15 -7.55
CA ASP A 143 3.14 8.49 -7.95
C ASP A 143 4.33 9.47 -8.00
N ARG A 144 4.10 10.60 -8.68
CA ARG A 144 5.05 11.72 -8.83
C ARG A 144 5.54 12.33 -7.52
N ASN A 145 4.79 12.14 -6.42
CA ASN A 145 5.18 12.65 -5.11
C ASN A 145 6.31 11.85 -4.47
N PHE A 146 6.49 10.58 -4.86
CA PHE A 146 7.56 9.73 -4.36
C PHE A 146 8.89 9.97 -5.05
N TYR A 147 8.88 10.61 -6.24
CA TYR A 147 10.12 10.79 -6.97
C TYR A 147 11.07 11.74 -6.24
N GLY A 148 12.24 11.21 -5.90
CA GLY A 148 13.41 11.91 -5.41
C GLY A 148 14.65 11.08 -5.70
N PHE A 149 15.76 11.71 -6.14
CA PHE A 149 16.96 11.00 -6.60
C PHE A 149 17.47 9.99 -5.55
N LYS A 150 17.56 10.39 -4.29
CA LYS A 150 18.06 9.53 -3.21
C LYS A 150 17.16 8.30 -2.97
N LEU A 151 15.83 8.47 -3.02
CA LEU A 151 14.91 7.35 -2.90
C LEU A 151 14.95 6.46 -4.14
N TRP A 152 14.97 7.05 -5.34
CA TRP A 152 15.14 6.34 -6.60
C TRP A 152 16.40 5.45 -6.60
N GLN A 153 17.54 6.02 -6.23
CA GLN A 153 18.82 5.31 -6.16
C GLN A 153 18.77 4.14 -5.18
N LYS A 154 18.21 4.36 -3.98
CA LYS A 154 18.03 3.28 -2.99
C LYS A 154 17.11 2.17 -3.49
N ALA A 155 16.02 2.53 -4.15
CA ALA A 155 15.10 1.56 -4.73
C ALA A 155 15.75 0.76 -5.87
N CYS A 156 16.50 1.41 -6.76
CA CYS A 156 17.29 0.72 -7.80
C CYS A 156 18.32 -0.26 -7.21
N ALA A 157 18.96 0.09 -6.10
CA ALA A 157 19.97 -0.75 -5.45
C ALA A 157 19.42 -2.10 -4.95
N SER A 158 18.10 -2.22 -4.74
CA SER A 158 17.44 -3.49 -4.40
C SER A 158 17.37 -4.49 -5.57
N GLY A 159 17.69 -4.05 -6.79
CA GLY A 159 17.51 -4.81 -8.03
C GLY A 159 16.10 -4.75 -8.62
N ALA A 160 15.14 -4.15 -7.93
CA ALA A 160 13.77 -3.99 -8.42
C ALA A 160 13.72 -3.14 -9.68
N LYS A 161 12.73 -3.44 -10.53
CA LYS A 161 12.35 -2.56 -11.63
C LYS A 161 11.41 -1.49 -11.11
N LEU A 162 11.58 -0.26 -11.61
CA LEU A 162 10.82 0.90 -11.16
C LEU A 162 10.09 1.51 -12.35
N LEU A 163 8.84 1.91 -12.12
CA LEU A 163 8.03 2.64 -13.09
C LEU A 163 7.32 3.77 -12.36
N TRP A 164 7.97 4.92 -12.26
CA TRP A 164 7.49 6.03 -11.44
C TRP A 164 7.05 7.20 -12.28
N ARG A 165 5.91 7.79 -11.94
CA ARG A 165 5.51 9.08 -12.51
C ARG A 165 6.39 10.17 -11.92
N VAL A 166 6.77 11.13 -12.77
CA VAL A 166 7.51 12.32 -12.35
C VAL A 166 6.78 13.58 -12.77
N LYS A 167 7.15 14.70 -12.15
CA LYS A 167 6.58 16.00 -12.52
C LYS A 167 7.03 16.37 -13.94
N SER A 168 6.12 16.94 -14.73
CA SER A 168 6.40 17.34 -16.13
C SER A 168 7.51 18.39 -16.27
N ASN A 169 7.72 19.20 -15.22
CA ASN A 169 8.80 20.20 -15.18
C ASN A 169 10.17 19.65 -14.73
N LEU A 170 10.28 18.33 -14.46
CA LEU A 170 11.57 17.73 -14.20
C LEU A 170 12.42 17.74 -15.47
N GLY A 171 13.59 18.37 -15.43
CA GLY A 171 14.50 18.47 -16.56
C GLY A 171 15.13 17.12 -16.89
N LEU A 172 14.60 16.44 -17.90
CA LEU A 172 15.08 15.15 -18.42
C LEU A 172 15.37 15.30 -19.92
N PRO A 173 16.53 15.89 -20.29
CA PRO A 173 16.89 16.04 -21.72
C PRO A 173 17.06 14.68 -22.37
N GLY A 174 16.49 14.52 -23.57
CA GLY A 174 16.69 13.31 -24.39
C GLY A 174 18.15 13.20 -24.83
N GLN A 175 18.79 12.11 -24.47
CA GLN A 175 20.16 11.78 -24.86
C GLN A 175 20.21 10.81 -26.05
N HIS A 176 19.23 9.92 -26.11
CA HIS A 176 19.09 8.93 -27.17
C HIS A 176 17.62 8.53 -27.30
N GLU A 177 17.06 8.71 -28.50
CA GLU A 177 15.70 8.26 -28.82
C GLU A 177 15.68 6.76 -29.13
N LEU A 178 14.66 6.06 -28.64
CA LEU A 178 14.47 4.64 -28.81
C LEU A 178 13.34 4.37 -29.83
N ALA A 179 13.35 3.17 -30.41
CA ALA A 179 12.45 2.81 -31.51
C ALA A 179 10.95 2.85 -31.13
N ASP A 180 10.62 2.75 -29.83
CA ASP A 180 9.25 2.76 -29.33
C ASP A 180 8.76 4.16 -28.91
N GLY A 181 9.49 5.22 -29.26
CA GLY A 181 9.17 6.61 -28.94
C GLY A 181 9.57 7.07 -27.54
N SER A 182 10.12 6.19 -26.73
CA SER A 182 10.76 6.56 -25.47
C SER A 182 12.19 7.05 -25.68
N TYR A 183 12.83 7.62 -24.65
CA TYR A 183 14.21 8.09 -24.78
C TYR A 183 15.01 7.86 -23.51
N LEU A 184 16.32 7.78 -23.64
CA LEU A 184 17.25 7.73 -22.51
C LEU A 184 17.56 9.14 -22.01
N SER A 185 17.66 9.27 -20.70
CA SER A 185 18.08 10.49 -20.01
C SER A 185 18.91 10.13 -18.79
N THR A 186 19.42 11.14 -18.10
CA THR A 186 20.18 10.96 -16.85
C THR A 186 19.59 11.84 -15.75
N VAL A 187 19.30 11.23 -14.61
CA VAL A 187 18.87 11.90 -13.40
C VAL A 187 20.05 12.14 -12.47
N TYR A 188 20.03 13.27 -11.76
CA TYR A 188 21.09 13.68 -10.85
C TYR A 188 20.51 14.05 -9.50
N ASP A 189 21.32 13.94 -8.44
CA ASP A 189 20.97 14.55 -7.16
C ASP A 189 20.90 16.07 -7.32
N SER A 190 19.93 16.70 -6.67
CA SER A 190 19.80 18.16 -6.64
C SER A 190 21.06 18.85 -6.07
N ASP A 191 21.78 18.16 -5.22
CA ASP A 191 23.01 18.63 -4.59
C ASP A 191 24.24 18.45 -5.49
N ASP A 192 24.18 17.60 -6.53
CA ASP A 192 25.25 17.39 -7.53
C ASP A 192 25.21 18.46 -8.62
N ARG A 193 25.67 19.68 -8.30
CA ARG A 193 25.74 20.81 -9.24
C ARG A 193 26.66 20.53 -10.43
N THR A 194 27.59 19.61 -10.30
CA THR A 194 28.59 19.27 -11.34
C THR A 194 28.12 18.16 -12.27
N ARG A 195 26.98 17.54 -11.96
CA ARG A 195 26.38 16.43 -12.72
C ARG A 195 27.34 15.28 -13.01
N ARG A 196 28.15 14.91 -12.01
CA ARG A 196 29.16 13.84 -12.15
C ARG A 196 28.64 12.47 -11.75
N SER A 197 27.61 12.41 -10.89
CA SER A 197 27.08 11.17 -10.32
C SER A 197 25.64 10.95 -10.75
N GLY A 198 25.41 10.91 -12.07
CA GLY A 198 24.08 10.67 -12.62
C GLY A 198 23.73 9.19 -12.73
N GLN A 199 22.44 8.90 -12.75
CA GLN A 199 21.92 7.57 -13.04
C GLN A 199 21.07 7.61 -14.30
N GLN A 200 21.37 6.70 -15.24
CA GLN A 200 20.61 6.59 -16.48
C GLN A 200 19.21 6.09 -16.21
N VAL A 201 18.25 6.69 -16.88
CA VAL A 201 16.82 6.32 -16.85
C VAL A 201 16.27 6.33 -18.27
N ARG A 202 15.22 5.57 -18.48
CA ARG A 202 14.39 5.66 -19.67
C ARG A 202 13.14 6.45 -19.34
N VAL A 203 12.78 7.38 -20.21
CA VAL A 203 11.64 8.30 -20.06
C VAL A 203 10.57 7.95 -21.08
N ILE A 204 9.33 7.90 -20.63
CA ILE A 204 8.15 7.63 -21.46
C ILE A 204 7.19 8.79 -21.27
N ASP A 205 7.00 9.59 -22.31
CA ASP A 205 6.01 10.66 -22.32
C ASP A 205 4.77 10.19 -23.08
N TYR A 206 3.58 10.30 -22.48
CA TYR A 206 2.33 9.97 -23.15
C TYR A 206 1.18 10.87 -22.67
N THR A 207 0.14 10.94 -23.50
CA THR A 207 -1.08 11.67 -23.17
C THR A 207 -2.27 10.73 -23.16
N LEU A 208 -3.12 10.87 -22.15
CA LEU A 208 -4.42 10.22 -22.15
C LEU A 208 -5.41 11.13 -22.88
N LYS A 209 -6.04 10.57 -23.89
CA LYS A 209 -7.18 11.23 -24.55
C LYS A 209 -8.45 10.75 -23.84
N ASP A 210 -8.95 11.54 -22.94
CA ASP A 210 -10.31 11.34 -22.45
C ASP A 210 -11.29 11.99 -23.43
N SER A 211 -12.23 11.22 -23.96
CA SER A 211 -13.26 11.69 -24.89
C SER A 211 -14.24 12.68 -24.22
N ALA A 212 -14.24 12.79 -22.91
CA ALA A 212 -15.18 13.62 -22.14
C ALA A 212 -14.61 14.99 -21.73
N THR A 213 -13.28 15.17 -21.74
CA THR A 213 -12.65 16.45 -21.33
C THR A 213 -11.65 16.95 -22.37
N PRO A 214 -11.67 18.26 -22.72
CA PRO A 214 -10.69 18.85 -23.65
C PRO A 214 -9.28 18.98 -23.07
N VAL A 215 -9.07 18.62 -21.80
CA VAL A 215 -7.76 18.69 -21.13
C VAL A 215 -7.01 17.38 -21.37
N GLN A 216 -5.94 17.47 -22.16
CA GLN A 216 -5.00 16.36 -22.32
C GLN A 216 -4.07 16.32 -21.10
N ASP A 217 -4.28 15.37 -20.22
CA ASP A 217 -3.33 15.11 -19.16
C ASP A 217 -2.05 14.48 -19.74
N SER A 218 -0.94 15.19 -19.63
CA SER A 218 0.37 14.71 -20.01
C SER A 218 1.00 13.95 -18.83
N TYR A 219 1.42 12.72 -19.09
CA TYR A 219 2.09 11.85 -18.14
C TYR A 219 3.55 11.67 -18.56
N ARG A 220 4.44 11.77 -17.59
CA ARG A 220 5.85 11.42 -17.75
C ARG A 220 6.22 10.34 -16.76
N LEU A 221 6.65 9.19 -17.28
CA LEU A 221 7.16 8.08 -16.48
C LEU A 221 8.67 7.98 -16.64
N VAL A 222 9.33 7.57 -15.57
CA VAL A 222 10.73 7.16 -15.57
C VAL A 222 10.85 5.70 -15.15
N THR A 223 11.74 4.97 -15.80
CA THR A 223 12.01 3.57 -15.48
C THR A 223 13.51 3.27 -15.53
N ASN A 224 13.96 2.29 -14.75
CA ASN A 224 15.30 1.72 -14.86
C ASN A 224 15.37 0.51 -15.80
N ILE A 225 14.28 0.19 -16.51
CA ILE A 225 14.27 -0.77 -17.62
C ILE A 225 14.67 -0.01 -18.87
N LEU A 226 15.96 -0.04 -19.20
CA LEU A 226 16.52 0.79 -20.28
C LEU A 226 16.25 0.22 -21.67
N ASP A 227 16.12 -1.11 -21.78
CA ASP A 227 15.86 -1.82 -23.03
C ASP A 227 14.36 -1.76 -23.39
N PRO A 228 13.99 -1.16 -24.54
CA PRO A 228 12.60 -1.10 -24.99
C PRO A 228 12.02 -2.47 -25.37
N GLU A 229 12.85 -3.43 -25.78
CA GLU A 229 12.39 -4.79 -26.12
C GLU A 229 12.01 -5.58 -24.85
N ALA A 230 12.71 -5.33 -23.74
CA ALA A 230 12.38 -5.93 -22.43
C ALA A 230 11.03 -5.45 -21.90
N ALA A 231 10.64 -4.19 -22.17
CA ALA A 231 9.36 -3.63 -21.77
C ALA A 231 8.98 -2.43 -22.67
N PRO A 232 8.16 -2.62 -23.71
CA PRO A 232 7.76 -1.55 -24.63
C PRO A 232 7.05 -0.38 -23.91
N ALA A 233 7.30 0.85 -24.40
CA ALA A 233 6.77 2.07 -23.79
C ALA A 233 5.24 2.08 -23.65
N LEU A 234 4.52 1.60 -24.67
CA LEU A 234 3.07 1.54 -24.67
C LEU A 234 2.53 0.57 -23.61
N GLU A 235 3.20 -0.58 -23.44
CA GLU A 235 2.84 -1.55 -22.39
C GLU A 235 3.08 -0.96 -21.00
N LEU A 236 4.22 -0.29 -20.77
CA LEU A 236 4.51 0.36 -19.50
C LEU A 236 3.55 1.52 -19.19
N ALA A 237 3.15 2.29 -20.20
CA ALA A 237 2.15 3.33 -20.05
C ALA A 237 0.78 2.77 -19.66
N ALA A 238 0.35 1.67 -20.30
CA ALA A 238 -0.88 0.97 -19.92
C ALA A 238 -0.78 0.37 -18.50
N LEU A 239 0.34 -0.29 -18.20
CA LEU A 239 0.59 -0.94 -16.91
C LEU A 239 0.60 0.05 -15.75
N TYR A 240 1.05 1.29 -15.96
CA TYR A 240 1.08 2.29 -14.90
C TYR A 240 -0.31 2.57 -14.32
N HIS A 241 -1.38 2.31 -15.06
CA HIS A 241 -2.75 2.46 -14.58
C HIS A 241 -3.13 1.42 -13.52
N GLU A 242 -2.50 0.25 -13.48
CA GLU A 242 -2.70 -0.76 -12.43
C GLU A 242 -2.28 -0.25 -11.04
N ARG A 243 -1.48 0.82 -10.97
CA ARG A 243 -1.18 1.50 -9.70
C ARG A 243 -2.44 1.93 -8.93
N TRP A 244 -3.56 2.19 -9.63
CA TRP A 244 -4.81 2.59 -9.00
C TRP A 244 -5.42 1.50 -8.08
N GLU A 245 -4.99 0.26 -8.20
CA GLU A 245 -5.42 -0.83 -7.31
C GLU A 245 -5.12 -0.52 -5.84
N ILE A 246 -4.04 0.21 -5.54
CA ILE A 246 -3.72 0.61 -4.16
C ILE A 246 -4.77 1.55 -3.57
N GLU A 247 -5.44 2.35 -4.38
CA GLU A 247 -6.53 3.22 -3.92
C GLU A 247 -7.74 2.40 -3.48
N SER A 248 -8.02 1.29 -4.18
CA SER A 248 -9.03 0.31 -3.75
C SER A 248 -8.68 -0.31 -2.40
N VAL A 249 -7.41 -0.63 -2.16
CA VAL A 249 -6.93 -1.15 -0.87
C VAL A 249 -7.18 -0.13 0.25
N PHE A 250 -6.87 1.14 0.03
CA PHE A 250 -7.13 2.18 1.04
C PHE A 250 -8.64 2.43 1.24
N ASP A 251 -9.46 2.32 0.20
CA ASP A 251 -10.91 2.38 0.35
C ASP A 251 -11.44 1.20 1.18
N GLU A 252 -10.93 0.00 0.98
CA GLU A 252 -11.26 -1.16 1.80
C GLU A 252 -10.98 -0.93 3.28
N PHE A 253 -9.84 -0.32 3.62
CA PHE A 253 -9.53 0.07 5.00
C PHE A 253 -10.47 1.13 5.54
N LYS A 254 -10.69 2.19 4.78
CA LYS A 254 -11.41 3.39 5.24
C LYS A 254 -12.92 3.17 5.31
N THR A 255 -13.47 2.49 4.29
CA THR A 255 -14.90 2.42 4.06
C THR A 255 -15.49 1.07 4.48
N HIS A 256 -14.84 -0.04 4.14
CA HIS A 256 -15.47 -1.35 4.23
C HIS A 256 -15.11 -2.14 5.50
N MET A 257 -13.88 -2.08 5.98
CA MET A 257 -13.46 -2.83 7.17
C MET A 257 -13.95 -2.18 8.47
N ARG A 258 -14.13 -0.87 8.46
CA ARG A 258 -14.58 -0.10 9.61
C ARG A 258 -16.11 -0.07 9.63
N SER A 259 -16.71 -0.08 10.80
CA SER A 259 -18.16 0.18 10.94
C SER A 259 -18.42 1.66 10.60
N ALA A 260 -19.65 2.14 10.66
CA ALA A 260 -20.07 3.50 10.27
C ALA A 260 -19.20 4.69 10.78
N SER A 261 -18.18 4.46 11.63
CA SER A 261 -17.24 5.46 12.06
C SER A 261 -16.03 5.52 11.14
N THR A 262 -15.77 6.67 10.54
CA THR A 262 -14.55 6.96 9.77
C THR A 262 -13.33 7.24 10.66
N VAL A 263 -13.52 7.50 11.95
CA VAL A 263 -12.48 7.82 12.93
C VAL A 263 -12.07 6.57 13.70
N LEU A 264 -10.76 6.33 13.88
CA LEU A 264 -10.24 5.28 14.75
C LEU A 264 -10.64 5.56 16.21
N ARG A 265 -11.01 4.52 16.95
CA ARG A 265 -11.59 4.67 18.28
C ARG A 265 -10.59 4.64 19.42
N SER A 266 -9.36 4.29 19.13
CA SER A 266 -8.29 4.19 20.13
C SER A 266 -7.90 5.57 20.64
N LYS A 267 -7.76 5.69 21.96
CA LYS A 267 -7.61 6.98 22.65
C LYS A 267 -6.17 7.34 23.00
N THR A 268 -5.22 6.47 22.72
CA THR A 268 -3.79 6.75 22.89
C THR A 268 -3.03 6.34 21.65
N PRO A 269 -1.87 6.96 21.35
CA PRO A 269 -1.06 6.66 20.16
C PRO A 269 -0.70 5.19 20.03
N GLU A 270 -0.32 4.52 21.11
CA GLU A 270 0.05 3.10 21.11
C GLU A 270 -1.12 2.20 20.72
N LEU A 271 -2.34 2.55 21.22
CA LEU A 271 -3.55 1.80 20.85
C LEU A 271 -4.02 2.11 19.43
N VAL A 272 -3.77 3.31 18.91
CA VAL A 272 -4.02 3.67 17.51
C VAL A 272 -3.10 2.84 16.59
N GLU A 273 -1.81 2.80 16.87
CA GLU A 273 -0.87 1.96 16.11
C GLU A 273 -1.29 0.49 16.15
N GLN A 274 -1.65 -0.03 17.32
CA GLN A 274 -2.12 -1.40 17.48
C GLN A 274 -3.39 -1.67 16.65
N GLU A 275 -4.33 -0.71 16.61
CA GLU A 275 -5.56 -0.79 15.82
C GLU A 275 -5.24 -0.82 14.31
N LEU A 276 -4.32 0.04 13.85
CA LEU A 276 -3.87 0.08 12.45
C LEU A 276 -3.17 -1.22 12.02
N TRP A 277 -2.24 -1.73 12.83
CA TRP A 277 -1.61 -3.03 12.54
C TRP A 277 -2.63 -4.16 12.54
N GLY A 278 -3.62 -4.14 13.42
CA GLY A 278 -4.72 -5.09 13.44
C GLY A 278 -5.58 -5.03 12.17
N LEU A 279 -5.86 -3.83 11.64
CA LEU A 279 -6.57 -3.64 10.38
C LEU A 279 -5.78 -4.20 9.19
N LEU A 280 -4.48 -3.92 9.11
CA LEU A 280 -3.60 -4.42 8.06
C LEU A 280 -3.54 -5.95 8.04
N LEU A 281 -3.39 -6.57 9.22
CA LEU A 281 -3.38 -8.03 9.36
C LEU A 281 -4.73 -8.66 8.99
N ALA A 282 -5.83 -8.06 9.41
CA ALA A 282 -7.17 -8.55 9.07
C ALA A 282 -7.45 -8.44 7.57
N HIS A 283 -7.05 -7.33 6.94
CA HIS A 283 -7.15 -7.16 5.50
C HIS A 283 -6.36 -8.23 4.76
N PHE A 284 -5.11 -8.42 5.13
CA PHE A 284 -4.26 -9.45 4.53
C PHE A 284 -4.90 -10.83 4.61
N ALA A 285 -5.44 -11.22 5.78
CA ALA A 285 -6.12 -12.49 5.95
C ALA A 285 -7.36 -12.63 5.05
N ILE A 286 -8.15 -11.57 4.90
CA ILE A 286 -9.33 -11.56 4.01
C ILE A 286 -8.89 -11.74 2.56
N ARG A 287 -7.89 -10.97 2.11
CA ARG A 287 -7.37 -11.05 0.74
C ARG A 287 -6.74 -12.42 0.45
N GLN A 288 -6.06 -13.02 1.43
CA GLN A 288 -5.54 -14.38 1.29
C GLN A 288 -6.65 -15.42 1.09
N LEU A 289 -7.77 -15.30 1.82
CA LEU A 289 -8.92 -16.18 1.61
C LEU A 289 -9.57 -15.96 0.24
N MET A 290 -9.64 -14.70 -0.22
CA MET A 290 -10.18 -14.37 -1.54
C MET A 290 -9.28 -14.94 -2.65
N GLU A 291 -7.97 -14.77 -2.55
CA GLU A 291 -7.00 -15.35 -3.51
C GLU A 291 -7.13 -16.88 -3.59
N GLN A 292 -7.18 -17.56 -2.43
CA GLN A 292 -7.37 -19.01 -2.40
C GLN A 292 -8.70 -19.45 -3.01
N ALA A 293 -9.77 -18.71 -2.78
CA ALA A 293 -11.08 -19.01 -3.36
C ALA A 293 -11.09 -18.80 -4.89
N ALA A 294 -10.51 -17.70 -5.35
CA ALA A 294 -10.35 -17.39 -6.77
C ALA A 294 -9.53 -18.47 -7.49
N TRP A 295 -8.38 -18.81 -6.93
CA TRP A 295 -7.51 -19.85 -7.49
C TRP A 295 -8.21 -21.20 -7.65
N ARG A 296 -8.93 -21.67 -6.62
CA ARG A 296 -9.68 -22.94 -6.68
C ARG A 296 -10.71 -23.00 -7.79
N GLN A 297 -11.18 -21.84 -8.24
CA GLN A 297 -12.20 -21.70 -9.29
C GLN A 297 -11.61 -21.22 -10.63
N GLY A 298 -10.29 -21.00 -10.73
CA GLY A 298 -9.66 -20.45 -11.93
C GLY A 298 -10.14 -19.04 -12.27
N LEU A 299 -10.47 -18.24 -11.24
CA LEU A 299 -10.98 -16.88 -11.38
C LEU A 299 -9.88 -15.86 -11.04
N ASP A 300 -10.02 -14.67 -11.60
CA ASP A 300 -9.28 -13.51 -11.19
C ASP A 300 -9.75 -13.06 -9.79
N PRO A 301 -8.84 -12.85 -8.80
CA PRO A 301 -9.19 -12.35 -7.48
C PRO A 301 -9.96 -11.03 -7.50
N ASP A 302 -9.72 -10.15 -8.48
CA ASP A 302 -10.42 -8.87 -8.62
C ASP A 302 -11.89 -8.99 -9.01
N ARG A 303 -12.28 -10.14 -9.53
CA ARG A 303 -13.71 -10.45 -9.77
C ARG A 303 -14.47 -10.78 -8.49
N LEU A 304 -13.79 -10.98 -7.37
CA LEU A 304 -14.39 -11.27 -6.08
C LEU A 304 -14.66 -9.96 -5.31
N SER A 305 -15.90 -9.78 -4.85
CA SER A 305 -16.24 -8.61 -4.04
C SER A 305 -15.66 -8.72 -2.63
N PHE A 306 -14.76 -7.79 -2.26
CA PHE A 306 -14.23 -7.67 -0.90
C PHE A 306 -15.33 -7.53 0.15
N VAL A 307 -16.32 -6.68 -0.11
CA VAL A 307 -17.46 -6.45 0.79
C VAL A 307 -18.25 -7.74 1.01
N HIS A 308 -18.45 -8.54 -0.05
CA HIS A 308 -19.10 -9.83 0.08
C HIS A 308 -18.28 -10.82 0.91
N ALA A 309 -16.99 -10.94 0.62
CA ALA A 309 -16.06 -11.78 1.38
C ALA A 309 -16.07 -11.43 2.87
N LEU A 310 -15.95 -10.13 3.18
CA LEU A 310 -16.02 -9.62 4.56
C LEU A 310 -17.33 -10.00 5.27
N ARG A 311 -18.47 -9.89 4.57
CA ARG A 311 -19.80 -10.28 5.11
C ARG A 311 -19.90 -11.78 5.36
N VAL A 312 -19.36 -12.59 4.46
CA VAL A 312 -19.32 -14.06 4.62
C VAL A 312 -18.47 -14.44 5.83
N ILE A 313 -17.26 -13.87 5.95
CA ILE A 313 -16.34 -14.11 7.08
C ILE A 313 -17.03 -13.72 8.39
N LYS A 314 -17.62 -12.51 8.47
CA LYS A 314 -18.33 -12.06 9.68
C LYS A 314 -19.47 -12.99 10.09
N ARG A 315 -20.20 -13.58 9.15
CA ARG A 315 -21.29 -14.54 9.44
C ARG A 315 -20.77 -15.92 9.86
N LYS A 316 -19.64 -16.36 9.30
CA LYS A 316 -19.09 -17.69 9.55
C LYS A 316 -18.19 -17.75 10.78
N MET A 317 -17.55 -16.65 11.14
CA MET A 317 -16.61 -16.57 12.26
C MET A 317 -17.21 -17.02 13.62
N PRO A 318 -18.51 -16.76 13.93
CA PRO A 318 -19.13 -17.30 15.15
C PRO A 318 -19.38 -18.81 15.13
N GLN A 319 -19.30 -19.43 13.95
CA GLN A 319 -19.53 -20.88 13.78
C GLN A 319 -18.18 -21.59 13.71
N ALA A 320 -17.64 -21.97 14.87
CA ALA A 320 -16.30 -22.53 15.01
C ALA A 320 -15.98 -23.72 14.08
N ALA A 321 -17.01 -24.47 13.64
CA ALA A 321 -16.86 -25.60 12.73
C ALA A 321 -16.77 -25.21 11.24
N ALA A 322 -16.81 -23.94 10.89
CA ALA A 322 -17.02 -23.50 9.50
C ALA A 322 -15.75 -23.04 8.78
N ILE A 323 -14.63 -22.92 9.47
CA ILE A 323 -13.32 -22.60 8.86
C ILE A 323 -12.44 -23.83 9.06
N PRO A 324 -12.16 -24.60 8.01
CA PRO A 324 -11.22 -25.72 8.09
C PRO A 324 -9.81 -25.18 8.39
N PRO A 325 -8.96 -25.97 9.06
CA PRO A 325 -7.59 -25.61 9.40
C PRO A 325 -6.74 -25.29 8.18
#